data_15df20765ef2c89ce71b389365381f77
#
_entry.id   15df20765ef2c89ce71b389365381f77
#
_cell.length_a   1.000
_cell.length_b   1.000
_cell.length_c   1.000
_cell.angle_alpha   90.00
_cell.angle_beta   90.00
_cell.angle_gamma   90.00
#
_symmetry.space_group_name_H-M   'P 1'
#
loop_
_entity.id
_entity.type
_entity.pdbx_description
1 polymer ?
#
loop_
_entity_poly.entity_id
_entity_poly.type
_entity_poly.pdbx_seq_one_letter_code
_entity_poly.pdbx_strand_id
1 'polypeptide(L)'
;VSKAPRTAVAALTISAAGLLATLGVEGFRSDPHIPTQGDRPTIGHGSTVYEDGTPVQLSDLPITRERALQLVRSHTSKDEAMFRASLPGVALYQAEYDLYLDFTYQYGIGAWRASPMRTRLLAGQFAPACEALLGYRFMTSPKREGPG
;
A
#
# COMPACT_ATOMS: atom_id res chain seq x y z
N VAL A 1 -8.78 -13.52 -26.52
CA VAL A 1 -9.07 -12.27 -25.86
C VAL A 1 -7.76 -11.56 -25.55
N SER A 2 -7.57 -10.40 -26.12
CA SER A 2 -6.37 -9.63 -25.85
C SER A 2 -6.51 -8.92 -24.51
N LYS A 3 -5.45 -8.95 -23.74
CA LYS A 3 -5.39 -8.21 -22.48
C LYS A 3 -5.00 -6.77 -22.77
N ALA A 4 -5.45 -5.87 -21.92
CA ALA A 4 -4.98 -4.50 -21.99
C ALA A 4 -3.46 -4.49 -21.81
N PRO A 5 -2.76 -3.55 -22.44
CA PRO A 5 -1.31 -3.45 -22.24
C PRO A 5 -1.00 -3.02 -20.80
N ARG A 6 0.18 -3.39 -20.34
CA ARG A 6 0.68 -2.92 -19.06
C ARG A 6 0.96 -1.43 -19.13
N THR A 7 0.83 -0.76 -18.03
CA THR A 7 1.05 0.69 -17.91
C THR A 7 2.40 0.94 -17.24
N ALA A 8 3.11 1.97 -17.71
CA ALA A 8 4.38 2.34 -17.09
C ALA A 8 4.20 2.57 -15.60
N VAL A 9 5.08 1.98 -14.79
CA VAL A 9 5.02 2.11 -13.33
C VAL A 9 5.03 3.58 -12.92
N ALA A 10 5.76 4.41 -13.63
CA ALA A 10 5.83 5.84 -13.32
C ALA A 10 4.45 6.53 -13.38
N ALA A 11 3.50 5.95 -14.11
CA ALA A 11 2.14 6.49 -14.25
C ALA A 11 1.11 5.80 -13.36
N LEU A 12 1.54 4.82 -12.57
CA LEU A 12 0.63 4.06 -11.70
C LEU A 12 0.66 4.57 -10.27
N THR A 13 -0.48 4.43 -9.61
CA THR A 13 -0.59 4.57 -8.16
C THR A 13 -1.39 3.38 -7.65
N ILE A 14 -1.24 3.06 -6.38
CA ILE A 14 -1.98 1.94 -5.80
C ILE A 14 -3.49 2.23 -5.91
N SER A 15 -4.26 1.20 -6.22
CA SER A 15 -5.72 1.35 -6.25
C SER A 15 -6.26 1.57 -4.84
N ALA A 16 -7.46 2.16 -4.74
CA ALA A 16 -8.10 2.34 -3.44
C ALA A 16 -8.27 1.02 -2.72
N ALA A 17 -8.76 0.00 -3.42
CA ALA A 17 -8.94 -1.32 -2.82
C ALA A 17 -7.62 -1.93 -2.36
N GLY A 18 -6.58 -1.81 -3.18
CA GLY A 18 -5.26 -2.32 -2.83
C GLY A 18 -4.68 -1.63 -1.61
N LEU A 19 -4.81 -0.31 -1.55
CA LEU A 19 -4.29 0.46 -0.43
C LEU A 19 -4.97 0.08 0.88
N LEU A 20 -6.29 0.03 0.89
CA LEU A 20 -7.04 -0.29 2.10
C LEU A 20 -6.77 -1.74 2.54
N ALA A 21 -6.66 -2.66 1.59
CA ALA A 21 -6.34 -4.04 1.91
C ALA A 21 -4.92 -4.17 2.48
N THR A 22 -3.96 -3.48 1.88
CA THR A 22 -2.57 -3.50 2.31
C THR A 22 -2.42 -3.00 3.74
N LEU A 23 -3.12 -1.94 4.08
CA LEU A 23 -3.02 -1.33 5.40
C LEU A 23 -3.92 -2.03 6.43
N GLY A 24 -4.71 -3.01 6.01
CA GLY A 24 -5.60 -3.72 6.91
C GLY A 24 -6.72 -2.85 7.45
N VAL A 25 -7.08 -1.80 6.72
CA VAL A 25 -8.10 -0.87 7.16
C VAL A 25 -9.47 -1.44 6.87
N GLU A 26 -10.30 -1.50 7.92
CA GLU A 26 -11.67 -1.99 7.81
C GLU A 26 -12.62 -0.87 8.19
N GLY A 27 -13.32 -0.36 7.23
CA GLY A 27 -14.36 0.61 7.50
C GLY A 27 -13.90 2.05 7.42
N PHE A 28 -14.87 2.91 7.61
CA PHE A 28 -14.72 4.35 7.43
C PHE A 28 -15.62 5.05 8.45
N ARG A 29 -15.11 6.12 9.06
CA ARG A 29 -15.94 7.00 9.88
C ARG A 29 -15.73 8.43 9.44
N SER A 30 -16.84 9.10 9.13
CA SER A 30 -16.77 10.49 8.69
C SER A 30 -16.41 11.43 9.83
N ASP A 31 -16.84 11.12 11.05
CA ASP A 31 -16.63 11.97 12.22
C ASP A 31 -15.37 11.59 12.98
N PRO A 32 -14.68 12.57 13.58
CA PRO A 32 -13.59 12.25 14.50
C PRO A 32 -14.10 11.43 15.67
N HIS A 33 -13.31 10.45 16.11
CA HIS A 33 -13.68 9.62 17.25
C HIS A 33 -12.43 9.02 17.87
N ILE A 34 -12.58 8.53 19.08
CA ILE A 34 -11.52 7.80 19.76
C ILE A 34 -11.89 6.32 19.71
N PRO A 35 -11.15 5.51 18.91
CA PRO A 35 -11.55 4.11 18.68
C PRO A 35 -11.42 3.25 19.93
N THR A 36 -10.45 3.53 20.77
CA THR A 36 -10.24 2.79 22.03
C THR A 36 -9.83 3.79 23.09
N GLN A 37 -10.30 3.57 24.30
CA GLN A 37 -9.98 4.44 25.42
C GLN A 37 -8.45 4.62 25.52
N GLY A 38 -8.01 5.86 25.59
CA GLY A 38 -6.59 6.19 25.65
C GLY A 38 -5.94 6.44 24.30
N ASP A 39 -6.63 6.14 23.21
CA ASP A 39 -6.13 6.41 21.88
C ASP A 39 -6.31 7.88 21.52
N ARG A 40 -5.61 8.29 20.47
CA ARG A 40 -5.78 9.61 19.89
C ARG A 40 -7.06 9.66 19.05
N PRO A 41 -7.66 10.85 18.88
CA PRO A 41 -8.75 11.00 17.93
C PRO A 41 -8.31 10.59 16.53
N THR A 42 -9.18 9.85 15.84
CA THR A 42 -8.97 9.44 14.45
C THR A 42 -10.14 9.88 13.61
N ILE A 43 -9.91 9.94 12.30
CA ILE A 43 -10.95 10.29 11.34
C ILE A 43 -10.75 9.45 10.07
N GLY A 44 -11.82 9.23 9.33
CA GLY A 44 -11.78 8.53 8.06
C GLY A 44 -11.41 7.06 8.22
N HIS A 45 -10.28 6.68 7.72
CA HIS A 45 -9.76 5.30 7.80
C HIS A 45 -8.73 5.15 8.90
N GLY A 46 -8.89 5.89 9.99
CA GLY A 46 -7.98 5.78 11.12
C GLY A 46 -6.83 6.76 11.12
N SER A 47 -6.92 7.81 10.32
CA SER A 47 -5.88 8.84 10.30
C SER A 47 -5.88 9.64 11.59
N THR A 48 -4.71 9.85 12.17
CA THR A 48 -4.55 10.63 13.41
C THR A 48 -4.03 12.04 13.15
N VAL A 49 -3.51 12.27 11.95
CA VAL A 49 -2.99 13.58 11.54
C VAL A 49 -3.42 13.87 10.11
N TYR A 50 -3.48 15.15 9.77
CA TYR A 50 -3.69 15.60 8.40
C TYR A 50 -2.37 15.67 7.64
N GLU A 51 -2.43 16.06 6.36
CA GLU A 51 -1.24 16.09 5.50
C GLU A 51 -0.12 16.99 6.04
N ASP A 52 -0.50 18.06 6.71
CA ASP A 52 0.47 19.02 7.25
C ASP A 52 0.99 18.63 8.63
N GLY A 53 0.59 17.46 9.13
CA GLY A 53 0.99 16.99 10.44
C GLY A 53 0.10 17.46 11.58
N THR A 54 -0.92 18.29 11.30
CA THR A 54 -1.86 18.75 12.33
C THR A 54 -2.63 17.57 12.89
N PRO A 55 -2.70 17.43 14.23
CA PRO A 55 -3.46 16.32 14.81
C PRO A 55 -4.96 16.45 14.58
N VAL A 56 -5.61 15.32 14.39
CA VAL A 56 -7.08 15.26 14.34
C VAL A 56 -7.63 15.59 15.72
N GLN A 57 -8.67 16.42 15.77
CA GLN A 57 -9.35 16.77 17.02
C GLN A 57 -10.81 16.37 16.95
N LEU A 58 -11.39 16.07 18.12
CA LEU A 58 -12.80 15.66 18.17
C LEU A 58 -13.75 16.73 17.67
N SER A 59 -13.33 17.99 17.68
CA SER A 59 -14.14 19.11 17.20
C SER A 59 -14.06 19.30 15.68
N ASP A 60 -13.24 18.53 14.98
CA ASP A 60 -13.07 18.70 13.54
C ASP A 60 -14.33 18.29 12.79
N LEU A 61 -14.54 18.92 11.64
CA LEU A 61 -15.70 18.63 10.79
C LEU A 61 -15.59 17.25 10.16
N PRO A 62 -16.74 16.63 9.86
CA PRO A 62 -16.74 15.35 9.15
C PRO A 62 -16.07 15.45 7.78
N ILE A 63 -15.56 14.33 7.29
CA ILE A 63 -14.95 14.25 5.97
C ILE A 63 -15.65 13.21 5.11
N THR A 64 -15.45 13.33 3.79
CA THR A 64 -15.99 12.37 2.83
C THR A 64 -15.08 11.15 2.72
N ARG A 65 -15.58 10.10 2.07
CA ARG A 65 -14.76 8.91 1.78
C ARG A 65 -13.57 9.25 0.89
N GLU A 66 -13.76 10.13 -0.10
CA GLU A 66 -12.67 10.57 -0.96
C GLU A 66 -11.60 11.29 -0.16
N ARG A 67 -12.02 12.16 0.76
CA ARG A 67 -11.07 12.87 1.61
C ARG A 67 -10.31 11.92 2.52
N ALA A 68 -11.00 10.92 3.07
CA ALA A 68 -10.37 9.90 3.91
C ALA A 68 -9.29 9.14 3.15
N LEU A 69 -9.57 8.79 1.89
CA LEU A 69 -8.60 8.10 1.05
C LEU A 69 -7.40 8.98 0.73
N GLN A 70 -7.62 10.27 0.46
CA GLN A 70 -6.52 11.21 0.25
C GLN A 70 -5.58 11.25 1.45
N LEU A 71 -6.13 11.25 2.67
CA LEU A 71 -5.32 11.24 3.88
C LEU A 71 -4.47 9.99 3.96
N VAL A 72 -5.06 8.82 3.71
CA VAL A 72 -4.31 7.57 3.72
C VAL A 72 -3.19 7.60 2.68
N ARG A 73 -3.50 8.06 1.47
CA ARG A 73 -2.50 8.14 0.40
C ARG A 73 -1.35 9.07 0.76
N SER A 74 -1.64 10.17 1.44
CA SER A 74 -0.60 11.11 1.84
C SER A 74 0.39 10.50 2.81
N HIS A 75 -0.08 9.61 3.68
CA HIS A 75 0.79 8.96 4.66
C HIS A 75 1.69 7.90 4.04
N THR A 76 1.35 7.39 2.86
CA THR A 76 2.12 6.32 2.20
C THR A 76 2.84 6.80 0.94
N SER A 77 2.68 8.06 0.56
CA SER A 77 3.17 8.56 -0.73
C SER A 77 4.70 8.47 -0.87
N LYS A 78 5.42 8.65 0.21
CA LYS A 78 6.89 8.60 0.18
C LYS A 78 7.38 7.19 -0.13
N ASP A 79 6.80 6.20 0.53
CA ASP A 79 7.16 4.80 0.30
C ASP A 79 6.77 4.37 -1.11
N GLU A 80 5.63 4.80 -1.57
CA GLU A 80 5.17 4.49 -2.92
C GLU A 80 6.09 5.12 -3.97
N ALA A 81 6.54 6.34 -3.74
CA ALA A 81 7.49 7.00 -4.65
C ALA A 81 8.80 6.21 -4.74
N MET A 82 9.29 5.71 -3.63
CA MET A 82 10.51 4.88 -3.61
C MET A 82 10.29 3.58 -4.36
N PHE A 83 9.12 2.98 -4.22
CA PHE A 83 8.77 1.77 -4.96
C PHE A 83 8.79 2.02 -6.46
N ARG A 84 8.11 3.08 -6.93
CA ARG A 84 8.11 3.41 -8.36
C ARG A 84 9.52 3.65 -8.89
N ALA A 85 10.35 4.36 -8.12
CA ALA A 85 11.72 4.64 -8.52
C ALA A 85 12.58 3.37 -8.61
N SER A 86 12.18 2.31 -7.93
CA SER A 86 12.92 1.04 -7.95
C SER A 86 12.67 0.22 -9.21
N LEU A 87 11.71 0.61 -10.04
CA LEU A 87 11.32 -0.13 -11.25
C LEU A 87 11.38 0.77 -12.49
N PRO A 88 12.56 1.34 -12.80
CA PRO A 88 12.68 2.21 -13.97
C PRO A 88 12.41 1.44 -15.26
N GLY A 89 11.59 2.03 -16.13
CA GLY A 89 11.29 1.43 -17.42
C GLY A 89 10.35 0.23 -17.38
N VAL A 90 9.83 -0.13 -16.22
CA VAL A 90 8.93 -1.28 -16.08
C VAL A 90 7.49 -0.83 -16.25
N ALA A 91 6.69 -1.67 -16.92
CA ALA A 91 5.25 -1.50 -17.03
C ALA A 91 4.57 -2.66 -16.33
N LEU A 92 3.45 -2.38 -15.65
CA LEU A 92 2.70 -3.40 -14.90
C LEU A 92 1.21 -3.22 -15.13
N TYR A 93 0.45 -4.29 -14.91
CA TYR A 93 -0.98 -4.18 -14.70
C TYR A 93 -1.23 -3.59 -13.32
N GLN A 94 -2.38 -2.97 -13.13
CA GLN A 94 -2.74 -2.40 -11.83
C GLN A 94 -2.66 -3.45 -10.72
N ALA A 95 -3.16 -4.64 -10.98
CA ALA A 95 -3.13 -5.72 -9.97
C ALA A 95 -1.70 -6.12 -9.61
N GLU A 96 -0.80 -6.16 -10.59
CA GLU A 96 0.61 -6.44 -10.32
C GLU A 96 1.23 -5.34 -9.47
N TYR A 97 0.96 -4.09 -9.83
CA TYR A 97 1.47 -2.95 -9.09
C TYR A 97 1.02 -3.00 -7.63
N ASP A 98 -0.27 -3.20 -7.40
CA ASP A 98 -0.82 -3.28 -6.04
C ASP A 98 -0.18 -4.42 -5.25
N LEU A 99 0.02 -5.56 -5.90
CA LEU A 99 0.56 -6.75 -5.24
C LEU A 99 2.01 -6.57 -4.79
N TYR A 100 2.85 -6.03 -5.67
CA TYR A 100 4.26 -5.82 -5.33
C TYR A 100 4.44 -4.66 -4.35
N LEU A 101 3.60 -3.66 -4.44
CA LEU A 101 3.63 -2.57 -3.46
C LEU A 101 3.18 -3.07 -2.10
N ASP A 102 2.17 -3.96 -2.05
CA ASP A 102 1.76 -4.61 -0.80
C ASP A 102 2.94 -5.33 -0.15
N PHE A 103 3.70 -6.09 -0.93
CA PHE A 103 4.92 -6.73 -0.43
C PHE A 103 5.86 -5.68 0.17
N THR A 104 6.05 -4.58 -0.53
CA THR A 104 6.95 -3.52 -0.09
C THR A 104 6.52 -2.92 1.24
N TYR A 105 5.21 -2.71 1.43
CA TYR A 105 4.71 -2.20 2.71
C TYR A 105 4.90 -3.21 3.84
N GLN A 106 4.75 -4.50 3.54
CA GLN A 106 4.88 -5.53 4.58
C GLN A 106 6.32 -5.82 4.98
N TYR A 107 7.24 -5.78 4.04
CA TYR A 107 8.61 -6.23 4.27
C TYR A 107 9.65 -5.12 4.15
N GLY A 108 9.25 -3.95 3.66
CA GLY A 108 10.12 -2.79 3.54
C GLY A 108 10.76 -2.65 2.17
N ILE A 109 11.16 -1.43 1.84
CA ILE A 109 11.76 -1.12 0.54
C ILE A 109 13.10 -1.82 0.35
N GLY A 110 13.85 -2.02 1.43
CA GLY A 110 15.12 -2.75 1.35
C GLY A 110 14.93 -4.20 0.92
N ALA A 111 13.97 -4.88 1.53
CA ALA A 111 13.64 -6.25 1.17
C ALA A 111 13.13 -6.33 -0.27
N TRP A 112 12.31 -5.35 -0.67
CA TRP A 112 11.83 -5.30 -2.05
C TRP A 112 12.97 -5.15 -3.04
N ARG A 113 13.90 -4.22 -2.78
CA ARG A 113 15.01 -3.98 -3.69
C ARG A 113 15.93 -5.20 -3.83
N ALA A 114 16.03 -5.98 -2.79
CA ALA A 114 16.85 -7.20 -2.80
C ALA A 114 16.10 -8.43 -3.31
N SER A 115 14.79 -8.28 -3.60
CA SER A 115 13.95 -9.43 -3.90
C SER A 115 14.15 -9.93 -5.33
N PRO A 116 13.92 -11.24 -5.55
CA PRO A 116 13.95 -11.78 -6.91
C PRO A 116 12.80 -11.26 -7.77
N MET A 117 11.69 -10.82 -7.16
CA MET A 117 10.59 -10.23 -7.91
C MET A 117 11.07 -9.01 -8.67
N ARG A 118 11.72 -8.09 -7.99
CA ARG A 118 12.21 -6.87 -8.63
C ARG A 118 13.20 -7.17 -9.74
N THR A 119 14.16 -8.06 -9.49
CA THR A 119 15.16 -8.44 -10.49
C THR A 119 14.50 -8.97 -11.75
N ARG A 120 13.50 -9.83 -11.59
CA ARG A 120 12.80 -10.44 -12.72
C ARG A 120 11.92 -9.43 -13.46
N LEU A 121 11.27 -8.53 -12.74
CA LEU A 121 10.50 -7.46 -13.39
C LEU A 121 11.39 -6.56 -14.23
N LEU A 122 12.57 -6.21 -13.73
CA LEU A 122 13.52 -5.40 -14.48
C LEU A 122 14.00 -6.11 -15.76
N ALA A 123 13.99 -7.44 -15.74
CA ALA A 123 14.35 -8.24 -16.91
C ALA A 123 13.15 -8.55 -17.80
N GLY A 124 11.98 -8.02 -17.51
CA GLY A 124 10.76 -8.27 -18.29
C GLY A 124 10.16 -9.65 -18.07
N GLN A 125 10.52 -10.32 -17.00
CA GLN A 125 10.07 -11.69 -16.70
C GLN A 125 8.90 -11.65 -15.73
N PHE A 126 7.72 -11.34 -16.21
CA PHE A 126 6.54 -11.10 -15.37
C PHE A 126 6.06 -12.36 -14.67
N ALA A 127 5.92 -13.47 -15.38
CA ALA A 127 5.47 -14.73 -14.78
C ALA A 127 6.46 -15.26 -13.75
N PRO A 128 7.78 -15.31 -14.04
CA PRO A 128 8.74 -15.70 -13.01
C PRO A 128 8.75 -14.80 -11.79
N ALA A 129 8.51 -13.50 -11.96
CA ALA A 129 8.42 -12.58 -10.83
C ALA A 129 7.25 -12.95 -9.92
N CYS A 130 6.09 -13.22 -10.52
CA CYS A 130 4.91 -13.62 -9.77
C CYS A 130 5.12 -14.95 -9.04
N GLU A 131 5.76 -15.90 -9.69
CA GLU A 131 6.09 -17.18 -9.05
C GLU A 131 7.01 -16.99 -7.85
N ALA A 132 7.97 -16.10 -7.96
CA ALA A 132 8.88 -15.80 -6.85
C ALA A 132 8.12 -15.23 -5.67
N LEU A 133 7.14 -14.37 -5.92
CA LEU A 133 6.31 -13.80 -4.87
C LEU A 133 5.50 -14.88 -4.15
N LEU A 134 4.92 -15.80 -4.89
CA LEU A 134 4.15 -16.89 -4.30
C LEU A 134 5.01 -17.74 -3.37
N GLY A 135 6.22 -18.08 -3.81
CA GLY A 135 7.16 -18.84 -2.98
C GLY A 135 7.53 -18.09 -1.71
N TYR A 136 7.73 -16.79 -1.84
CA TYR A 136 8.07 -15.96 -0.70
C TYR A 136 6.95 -15.94 0.34
N ARG A 137 5.72 -15.84 -0.09
CA ARG A 137 4.57 -15.83 0.80
C ARG A 137 4.44 -17.14 1.57
N PHE A 138 4.66 -18.27 0.91
CA PHE A 138 4.63 -19.56 1.57
C PHE A 138 5.72 -19.68 2.62
N MET A 139 6.88 -19.10 2.35
CA MET A 139 8.00 -19.18 3.28
C MET A 139 7.80 -18.28 4.50
N THR A 140 7.14 -17.15 4.35
CA THR A 140 7.09 -16.14 5.40
C THR A 140 5.80 -16.11 6.20
N SER A 141 4.67 -16.49 5.60
CA SER A 141 3.39 -16.41 6.27
C SER A 141 3.34 -17.13 7.61
N PRO A 142 3.80 -18.36 7.73
CA PRO A 142 3.77 -19.04 9.02
C PRO A 142 4.53 -18.31 10.11
N LYS A 143 5.58 -17.61 9.74
CA LYS A 143 6.40 -16.90 10.73
C LYS A 143 5.69 -15.71 11.32
N ARG A 144 4.81 -15.11 10.57
CA ARG A 144 4.06 -13.96 11.07
C ARG A 144 2.99 -14.35 12.05
N GLU A 145 2.63 -15.60 12.03
CA GLU A 145 1.65 -16.13 12.97
C GLU A 145 2.29 -16.53 14.29
N GLY A 146 3.59 -16.37 14.38
CA GLY A 146 4.30 -16.79 15.56
C GLY A 146 3.56 -16.44 16.84
N PRO A 147 4.13 -16.71 17.95
CA PRO A 147 3.41 -16.71 19.22
C PRO A 147 2.74 -15.37 19.45
N GLY A 148 1.85 -15.07 18.73
CA GLY A 148 1.19 -13.78 18.89
C GLY A 148 0.96 -13.51 20.33
#